data_671cdb73027a64a75ce3005682c24d27
#
_entry.id   671cdb73027a64a75ce3005682c24d27
#
_cell.length_a   1.000
_cell.length_b   1.000
_cell.length_c   1.000
_cell.angle_alpha   90.00
_cell.angle_beta   90.00
_cell.angle_gamma   90.00
#
_symmetry.space_group_name_H-M   'P 1'
#
loop_
_entity.id
_entity.type
_entity.pdbx_description
1 polymer ?
#
loop_
_entity_poly.entity_id
_entity_poly.type
_entity_poly.pdbx_seq_one_letter_code
_entity_poly.pdbx_strand_id
1 'polypeptide(L)'
;MSRKVTVIGAGNVGATIAYTLSLGDIASQIVVVDINKEKVEGEVMDIVQGTSFREPISVIAGDYSDAADSDIVIITSGIGRKPGQSRIDLAQTNVNIMKDIAPKIAAVAPNALYVIVSNPVDIMTYVFTKVSGIPENQV
;
A
#
# COMPACT_ATOMS: atom_id res chain seq x y z
N MET A 1 2.18 22.15 2.69
CA MET A 1 2.50 21.28 1.54
C MET A 1 1.51 20.13 1.53
N SER A 2 0.87 19.87 0.41
CA SER A 2 0.03 18.67 0.27
C SER A 2 0.97 17.45 0.19
N ARG A 3 0.78 16.47 1.06
CA ARG A 3 1.51 15.19 1.04
C ARG A 3 0.51 14.08 0.78
N LYS A 4 0.75 13.31 -0.27
CA LYS A 4 -0.09 12.20 -0.64
C LYS A 4 0.61 10.87 -0.38
N VAL A 5 -0.04 10.01 0.37
CA VAL A 5 0.45 8.66 0.66
C VAL A 5 -0.56 7.65 0.12
N THR A 6 -0.08 6.68 -0.66
CA THR A 6 -0.90 5.56 -1.12
C THR A 6 -0.49 4.29 -0.38
N VAL A 7 -1.48 3.55 0.11
CA VAL A 7 -1.31 2.24 0.76
C VAL A 7 -1.92 1.17 -0.15
N ILE A 8 -1.10 0.24 -0.63
CA ILE A 8 -1.53 -0.89 -1.43
C ILE A 8 -1.71 -2.11 -0.53
N GLY A 9 -2.95 -2.54 -0.37
CA GLY A 9 -3.39 -3.59 0.53
C GLY A 9 -4.15 -3.05 1.73
N ALA A 10 -5.43 -3.42 1.87
CA ALA A 10 -6.30 -3.05 2.99
C ALA A 10 -6.47 -4.22 3.99
N GLY A 11 -5.42 -5.03 4.15
CA GLY A 11 -5.33 -6.01 5.23
C GLY A 11 -5.11 -5.33 6.59
N ASN A 12 -4.98 -6.13 7.64
CA ASN A 12 -4.79 -5.59 9.00
C ASN A 12 -3.61 -4.59 9.09
N VAL A 13 -2.51 -4.88 8.41
CA VAL A 13 -1.33 -3.99 8.41
C VAL A 13 -1.62 -2.72 7.63
N GLY A 14 -2.14 -2.82 6.39
CA GLY A 14 -2.41 -1.65 5.56
C GLY A 14 -3.47 -0.72 6.14
N ALA A 15 -4.57 -1.28 6.67
CA ALA A 15 -5.60 -0.50 7.35
C ALA A 15 -5.05 0.22 8.60
N THR A 16 -4.23 -0.48 9.40
CA THR A 16 -3.56 0.13 10.57
C THR A 16 -2.60 1.26 10.16
N ILE A 17 -1.85 1.10 9.09
CA ILE A 17 -0.97 2.15 8.56
C ILE A 17 -1.81 3.35 8.12
N ALA A 18 -2.86 3.16 7.33
CA ALA A 18 -3.73 4.23 6.88
C ALA A 18 -4.37 4.98 8.06
N TYR A 19 -4.86 4.25 9.07
CA TYR A 19 -5.37 4.82 10.29
C TYR A 19 -4.31 5.64 11.03
N THR A 20 -3.12 5.09 11.24
CA THR A 20 -2.01 5.77 11.93
C THR A 20 -1.59 7.06 11.21
N LEU A 21 -1.49 7.02 9.89
CA LEU A 21 -1.20 8.20 9.08
C LEU A 21 -2.28 9.27 9.22
N SER A 22 -3.55 8.87 9.36
CA SER A 22 -4.66 9.80 9.55
C SER A 22 -4.62 10.52 10.91
N LEU A 23 -3.89 9.96 11.88
CA LEU A 23 -3.75 10.55 13.22
C LEU A 23 -2.63 11.58 13.31
N GLY A 24 -1.62 11.49 12.46
CA GLY A 24 -0.31 12.08 12.71
C GLY A 24 -0.01 13.39 11.98
N ASP A 25 -0.95 14.01 11.28
CA ASP A 25 -0.70 15.21 10.45
C ASP A 25 0.51 15.05 9.48
N ILE A 26 0.76 13.80 9.06
CA ILE A 26 1.87 13.44 8.18
C ILE A 26 1.46 13.59 6.72
N ALA A 27 0.25 13.21 6.39
CA ALA A 27 -0.33 13.26 5.06
C ALA A 27 -1.61 14.07 5.05
N SER A 28 -1.82 14.84 4.00
CA SER A 28 -3.09 15.54 3.74
C SER A 28 -4.05 14.70 2.90
N GLN A 29 -3.52 13.70 2.20
CA GLN A 29 -4.31 12.76 1.41
C GLN A 29 -3.76 11.34 1.56
N ILE A 30 -4.65 10.40 1.85
CA ILE A 30 -4.36 8.96 1.91
C ILE A 30 -5.26 8.25 0.91
N VAL A 31 -4.65 7.47 0.03
CA VAL A 31 -5.36 6.58 -0.90
C VAL A 31 -5.10 5.15 -0.46
N VAL A 32 -6.17 4.38 -0.26
CA VAL A 32 -6.06 2.95 0.07
C VAL A 32 -6.57 2.14 -1.11
N VAL A 33 -5.77 1.21 -1.59
CA VAL A 33 -6.08 0.38 -2.76
C VAL A 33 -6.06 -1.09 -2.36
N ASP A 34 -7.11 -1.82 -2.69
CA ASP A 34 -7.18 -3.28 -2.52
C ASP A 34 -8.01 -3.90 -3.64
N ILE A 35 -7.75 -5.17 -3.93
CA ILE A 35 -8.57 -5.95 -4.87
C ILE A 35 -9.98 -6.22 -4.32
N ASN A 36 -10.12 -6.28 -3.00
CA ASN A 36 -11.41 -6.42 -2.33
C ASN A 36 -12.01 -5.02 -2.07
N LYS A 37 -12.82 -4.55 -3.00
CA LYS A 37 -13.42 -3.21 -2.97
C LYS A 37 -14.31 -2.98 -1.76
N GLU A 38 -15.16 -3.93 -1.39
CA GLU A 38 -16.03 -3.82 -0.21
C GLU A 38 -15.22 -3.66 1.07
N LYS A 39 -14.13 -4.43 1.19
CA LYS A 39 -13.25 -4.34 2.36
C LYS A 39 -12.58 -2.99 2.47
N VAL A 40 -11.97 -2.49 1.39
CA VAL A 40 -11.27 -1.20 1.43
C VAL A 40 -12.23 -0.04 1.68
N GLU A 41 -13.43 -0.08 1.13
CA GLU A 41 -14.47 0.90 1.41
C GLU A 41 -14.86 0.91 2.90
N GLY A 42 -15.06 -0.27 3.50
CA GLY A 42 -15.37 -0.39 4.92
C GLY A 42 -14.26 0.16 5.82
N GLU A 43 -13.01 -0.20 5.57
CA GLU A 43 -11.85 0.31 6.34
C GLU A 43 -11.71 1.84 6.21
N VAL A 44 -11.89 2.37 5.01
CA VAL A 44 -11.82 3.82 4.77
C VAL A 44 -12.97 4.55 5.46
N MET A 45 -14.20 4.00 5.41
CA MET A 45 -15.34 4.59 6.11
C MET A 45 -15.08 4.69 7.61
N ASP A 46 -14.55 3.65 8.24
CA ASP A 46 -14.23 3.66 9.67
C ASP A 46 -13.19 4.74 10.01
N ILE A 47 -12.15 4.89 9.18
CA ILE A 47 -11.14 5.93 9.36
C ILE A 47 -11.76 7.32 9.21
N VAL A 48 -12.54 7.55 8.14
CA VAL A 48 -13.14 8.85 7.84
C VAL A 48 -14.10 9.31 8.94
N GLN A 49 -14.88 8.41 9.52
CA GLN A 49 -15.77 8.72 10.63
C GLN A 49 -15.03 9.30 11.85
N GLY A 50 -13.78 8.87 12.07
CA GLY A 50 -12.93 9.39 13.14
C GLY A 50 -12.27 10.74 12.84
N THR A 51 -12.21 11.16 11.58
CA THR A 51 -11.49 12.40 11.19
C THR A 51 -12.23 13.69 11.55
N SER A 52 -13.53 13.63 11.84
CA SER A 52 -14.35 14.82 12.19
C SER A 52 -13.85 15.59 13.42
N PHE A 53 -13.01 14.98 14.24
CA PHE A 53 -12.44 15.58 15.45
C PHE A 53 -10.97 15.98 15.28
N ARG A 54 -10.46 16.05 14.04
CA ARG A 54 -9.04 16.23 13.74
C ARG A 54 -8.82 17.25 12.63
N GLU A 55 -7.55 17.50 12.31
CA GLU A 55 -7.17 18.31 11.15
C GLU A 55 -7.73 17.68 9.86
N PRO A 56 -8.14 18.52 8.89
CA PRO A 56 -8.72 18.05 7.64
C PRO A 56 -7.75 17.14 6.86
N ILE A 57 -8.16 15.91 6.66
CA ILE A 57 -7.44 14.93 5.87
C ILE A 57 -8.42 14.24 4.91
N SER A 58 -7.97 13.98 3.69
CA SER A 58 -8.71 13.18 2.71
C SER A 58 -8.24 11.73 2.77
N VAL A 59 -9.14 10.80 3.10
CA VAL A 59 -8.88 9.37 3.04
C VAL A 59 -9.88 8.75 2.07
N ILE A 60 -9.40 8.09 1.03
CA ILE A 60 -10.26 7.50 -0.01
C ILE A 60 -9.91 6.03 -0.27
N ALA A 61 -10.95 5.24 -0.53
CA ALA A 61 -10.83 3.94 -1.15
C ALA A 61 -10.70 4.16 -2.67
N GLY A 62 -9.51 3.90 -3.21
CA GLY A 62 -9.19 4.24 -4.59
C GLY A 62 -8.76 3.06 -5.45
N ASP A 63 -8.47 3.36 -6.68
CA ASP A 63 -7.82 2.49 -7.65
C ASP A 63 -6.34 2.90 -7.86
N TYR A 64 -5.61 2.15 -8.69
CA TYR A 64 -4.22 2.50 -9.02
C TYR A 64 -4.09 3.90 -9.62
N SER A 65 -5.06 4.33 -10.45
CA SER A 65 -5.06 5.67 -11.03
C SER A 65 -5.11 6.79 -9.98
N ASP A 66 -5.75 6.53 -8.84
CA ASP A 66 -5.83 7.49 -7.74
C ASP A 66 -4.49 7.64 -7.00
N ALA A 67 -3.56 6.71 -7.21
CA ALA A 67 -2.20 6.78 -6.65
C ALA A 67 -1.27 7.74 -7.42
N ALA A 68 -1.72 8.29 -8.54
CA ALA A 68 -0.94 9.27 -9.30
C ALA A 68 -0.51 10.44 -8.39
N ASP A 69 0.70 10.94 -8.62
CA ASP A 69 1.30 12.04 -7.83
C ASP A 69 1.46 11.74 -6.32
N SER A 70 1.52 10.47 -5.94
CA SER A 70 1.88 10.10 -4.57
C SER A 70 3.33 10.43 -4.27
N ASP A 71 3.57 11.02 -3.08
CA ASP A 71 4.93 11.22 -2.57
C ASP A 71 5.52 9.90 -2.05
N ILE A 72 4.67 9.08 -1.41
CA ILE A 72 5.05 7.78 -0.85
C ILE A 72 3.99 6.73 -1.22
N VAL A 73 4.45 5.56 -1.62
CA VAL A 73 3.63 4.37 -1.82
C VAL A 73 4.09 3.27 -0.86
N ILE A 74 3.19 2.78 -0.03
CA ILE A 74 3.46 1.72 0.93
C ILE A 74 2.76 0.45 0.45
N ILE A 75 3.54 -0.62 0.23
CA ILE A 75 3.01 -1.90 -0.27
C ILE A 75 2.96 -2.91 0.86
N THR A 76 1.75 -3.24 1.27
CA THR A 76 1.48 -4.24 2.32
C THR A 76 0.77 -5.48 1.77
N SER A 77 0.51 -5.50 0.46
CA SER A 77 -0.21 -6.60 -0.19
C SER A 77 0.54 -7.91 -0.11
N GLY A 78 -0.17 -8.95 0.18
CA GLY A 78 0.33 -10.29 0.33
C GLY A 78 -0.60 -11.12 1.21
N ILE A 79 -0.39 -12.42 1.22
CA ILE A 79 -1.11 -13.32 2.11
C ILE A 79 -0.24 -13.74 3.28
N GLY A 80 -0.86 -13.93 4.44
CA GLY A 80 -0.22 -14.51 5.61
C GLY A 80 -0.01 -16.02 5.47
N ARG A 81 0.94 -16.57 6.22
CA ARG A 81 1.21 -18.00 6.24
C ARG A 81 0.00 -18.78 6.78
N LYS A 82 -0.44 -19.79 6.05
CA LYS A 82 -1.47 -20.72 6.49
C LYS A 82 -0.84 -21.89 7.25
N PRO A 83 -1.57 -22.52 8.20
CA PRO A 83 -1.12 -23.76 8.84
C PRO A 83 -0.74 -24.83 7.79
N GLY A 84 0.42 -25.45 7.94
CA GLY A 84 0.94 -26.47 7.01
C GLY A 84 1.61 -25.92 5.74
N GLN A 85 1.58 -24.64 5.48
CA GLN A 85 2.24 -24.03 4.33
C GLN A 85 3.74 -23.81 4.60
N SER A 86 4.60 -24.17 3.64
CA SER A 86 6.02 -23.88 3.73
C SER A 86 6.31 -22.37 3.53
N ARG A 87 7.50 -21.92 3.98
CA ARG A 87 7.95 -20.53 3.71
C ARG A 87 8.17 -20.28 2.22
N ILE A 88 8.56 -21.30 1.47
CA ILE A 88 8.82 -21.23 0.03
C ILE A 88 7.50 -21.04 -0.72
N ASP A 89 6.46 -21.80 -0.38
CA ASP A 89 5.14 -21.69 -1.00
C ASP A 89 4.53 -20.30 -0.76
N LEU A 90 4.67 -19.79 0.47
CA LEU A 90 4.23 -18.43 0.80
C LEU A 90 4.99 -17.38 -0.02
N ALA A 91 6.33 -17.50 -0.08
CA ALA A 91 7.17 -16.60 -0.85
C ALA A 91 6.78 -16.59 -2.33
N GLN A 92 6.56 -17.76 -2.93
CA GLN A 92 6.14 -17.87 -4.33
C GLN A 92 4.80 -17.17 -4.59
N THR A 93 3.83 -17.37 -3.71
CA THR A 93 2.52 -16.71 -3.84
C THR A 93 2.66 -15.18 -3.76
N ASN A 94 3.39 -14.67 -2.77
CA ASN A 94 3.57 -13.25 -2.59
C ASN A 94 4.44 -12.62 -3.70
N VAL A 95 5.42 -13.36 -4.25
CA VAL A 95 6.17 -12.95 -5.45
C VAL A 95 5.23 -12.74 -6.64
N ASN A 96 4.29 -13.65 -6.86
CA ASN A 96 3.32 -13.53 -7.96
C ASN A 96 2.40 -12.29 -7.77
N ILE A 97 1.97 -12.04 -6.54
CA ILE A 97 1.20 -10.83 -6.19
C ILE A 97 2.04 -9.57 -6.46
N MET A 98 3.30 -9.55 -6.03
CA MET A 98 4.19 -8.40 -6.27
C MET A 98 4.45 -8.15 -7.74
N LYS A 99 4.63 -9.20 -8.54
CA LYS A 99 4.79 -9.10 -10.00
C LYS A 99 3.58 -8.50 -10.70
N ASP A 100 2.39 -8.70 -10.17
CA ASP A 100 1.16 -8.09 -10.68
C ASP A 100 1.03 -6.61 -10.27
N ILE A 101 1.35 -6.29 -9.02
CA ILE A 101 1.21 -4.94 -8.45
C ILE A 101 2.28 -3.98 -8.98
N ALA A 102 3.55 -4.41 -8.97
CA ALA A 102 4.69 -3.52 -9.19
C ALA A 102 4.63 -2.72 -10.51
N PRO A 103 4.37 -3.33 -11.68
CA PRO A 103 4.28 -2.56 -12.92
C PRO A 103 3.08 -1.62 -12.95
N LYS A 104 1.96 -1.98 -12.33
CA LYS A 104 0.75 -1.15 -12.29
C LYS A 104 0.97 0.12 -11.50
N ILE A 105 1.53 0.00 -10.30
CA ILE A 105 1.77 1.15 -9.43
C ILE A 105 2.93 2.02 -9.92
N ALA A 106 3.99 1.43 -10.45
CA ALA A 106 5.11 2.17 -11.01
C ALA A 106 4.71 3.02 -12.23
N ALA A 107 3.77 2.54 -13.04
CA ALA A 107 3.27 3.27 -14.20
C ALA A 107 2.54 4.57 -13.83
N VAL A 108 1.87 4.60 -12.68
CA VAL A 108 1.07 5.77 -12.25
C VAL A 108 1.78 6.67 -11.24
N ALA A 109 2.72 6.15 -10.48
CA ALA A 109 3.48 6.88 -9.46
C ALA A 109 5.01 6.71 -9.61
N PRO A 110 5.59 7.02 -10.77
CA PRO A 110 7.01 6.73 -11.07
C PRO A 110 8.00 7.54 -10.22
N ASN A 111 7.56 8.64 -9.63
CA ASN A 111 8.40 9.54 -8.83
C ASN A 111 8.23 9.34 -7.30
N ALA A 112 7.36 8.43 -6.88
CA ALA A 112 7.12 8.16 -5.48
C ALA A 112 8.31 7.46 -4.82
N LEU A 113 8.45 7.61 -3.50
CA LEU A 113 9.26 6.74 -2.67
C LEU A 113 8.42 5.50 -2.31
N TYR A 114 9.03 4.33 -2.40
CA TYR A 114 8.35 3.06 -2.16
C TYR A 114 8.81 2.43 -0.84
N VAL A 115 7.86 2.06 0.00
CA VAL A 115 8.11 1.33 1.25
C VAL A 115 7.50 -0.06 1.14
N ILE A 116 8.34 -1.08 1.12
CA ILE A 116 7.90 -2.47 1.01
C ILE A 116 7.75 -3.06 2.42
N VAL A 117 6.53 -3.48 2.75
CA VAL A 117 6.18 -4.08 4.05
C VAL A 117 5.80 -5.55 3.90
N SER A 118 5.45 -5.96 2.69
CA SER A 118 5.07 -7.35 2.35
C SER A 118 6.19 -8.35 2.67
N ASN A 119 5.83 -9.50 3.22
CA ASN A 119 6.79 -10.54 3.59
C ASN A 119 6.84 -11.69 2.57
N PRO A 120 8.03 -12.32 2.39
CA PRO A 120 9.34 -12.02 2.96
C PRO A 120 9.90 -10.69 2.42
N VAL A 121 10.21 -9.73 3.28
CA VAL A 121 10.47 -8.33 2.88
C VAL A 121 11.68 -8.17 1.94
N ASP A 122 12.75 -8.90 2.19
CA ASP A 122 13.96 -8.91 1.37
C ASP A 122 13.68 -9.39 -0.07
N ILE A 123 12.94 -10.50 -0.20
CA ILE A 123 12.53 -11.05 -1.49
C ILE A 123 11.54 -10.09 -2.19
N MET A 124 10.56 -9.56 -1.46
CA MET A 124 9.56 -8.66 -2.03
C MET A 124 10.18 -7.35 -2.53
N THR A 125 11.12 -6.78 -1.78
CA THR A 125 11.86 -5.58 -2.17
C THR A 125 12.68 -5.85 -3.45
N TYR A 126 13.41 -6.96 -3.49
CA TYR A 126 14.17 -7.36 -4.68
C TYR A 126 13.27 -7.53 -5.91
N VAL A 127 12.16 -8.27 -5.77
CA VAL A 127 11.21 -8.50 -6.87
C VAL A 127 10.61 -7.19 -7.34
N PHE A 128 10.16 -6.33 -6.41
CA PHE A 128 9.60 -5.02 -6.76
C PHE A 128 10.59 -4.20 -7.59
N THR A 129 11.83 -4.04 -7.11
CA THR A 129 12.87 -3.28 -7.81
C THR A 129 13.13 -3.83 -9.22
N LYS A 130 13.15 -5.15 -9.38
CA LYS A 130 13.44 -5.78 -10.68
C LYS A 130 12.29 -5.65 -11.69
N VAL A 131 11.05 -5.68 -11.26
CA VAL A 131 9.89 -5.70 -12.19
C VAL A 131 9.21 -4.35 -12.35
N SER A 132 9.40 -3.42 -11.43
CA SER A 132 8.79 -2.08 -11.49
C SER A 132 9.55 -1.11 -12.41
N GLY A 133 10.85 -1.29 -12.55
CA GLY A 133 11.73 -0.32 -13.20
C GLY A 133 12.00 0.95 -12.36
N ILE A 134 11.52 1.00 -11.12
CA ILE A 134 11.79 2.10 -10.18
C ILE A 134 13.26 2.04 -9.74
N PRO A 135 13.97 3.18 -9.71
CA PRO A 135 15.34 3.24 -9.23
C PRO A 135 15.50 2.76 -7.78
N GLU A 136 16.60 2.04 -7.49
CA GLU A 136 16.84 1.46 -6.16
C GLU A 136 16.86 2.48 -5.01
N ASN A 137 17.22 3.71 -5.30
CA ASN A 137 17.22 4.80 -4.31
C ASN A 137 15.82 5.35 -3.99
N GLN A 138 14.78 4.85 -4.65
CA GLN A 138 13.37 5.16 -4.35
C GLN A 138 12.66 4.01 -3.62
N VAL A 139 13.35 2.91 -3.33
CA VAL A 139 12.75 1.70 -2.73
C VAL A 139 13.39 1.38 -1.40
#